data_2d3341e8ed1e8092dac75f07bb6b9d24
#
_entry.id   2d3341e8ed1e8092dac75f07bb6b9d24
#
_cell.length_a   1.000
_cell.length_b   1.000
_cell.length_c   1.000
_cell.angle_alpha   90.00
_cell.angle_beta   90.00
_cell.angle_gamma   90.00
#
_symmetry.space_group_name_H-M   'P 1'
#
loop_
_entity.id
_entity.type
_entity.pdbx_description
1 polymer ?
#
loop_
_entity_poly.entity_id
_entity_poly.type
_entity_poly.pdbx_seq_one_letter_code
_entity_poly.pdbx_strand_id
1 'polypeptide(L)'
;MSHIEKLYREHLGCASHDCEKTTANEQGGVSSPTTADYTLLPARSLELVTLLMTDALKKYERDNWRLIESQDHINHCIRHLLMFQRTGSTDDLTRAACRVMMALEMQTTHLENDSAENKLNNKTATSPAEYQKHQDEWLEQLF
;
A
#
# COMPACT_ATOMS: atom_id res chain seq x y z
N MET A 1 1.14 14.27 -9.62
CA MET A 1 0.24 13.43 -8.78
C MET A 1 -0.19 12.24 -9.63
N SER A 2 0.12 11.02 -9.17
CA SER A 2 -0.29 9.81 -9.88
C SER A 2 -1.80 9.62 -9.84
N HIS A 3 -2.33 8.78 -10.75
CA HIS A 3 -3.76 8.44 -10.75
C HIS A 3 -4.19 7.81 -9.42
N ILE A 4 -3.35 6.95 -8.84
CA ILE A 4 -3.61 6.28 -7.56
C ILE A 4 -3.64 7.28 -6.40
N GLU A 5 -2.72 8.25 -6.36
CA GLU A 5 -2.75 9.32 -5.34
C GLU A 5 -4.02 10.14 -5.40
N LYS A 6 -4.52 10.42 -6.61
CA LYS A 6 -5.78 11.11 -6.79
C LYS A 6 -6.93 10.29 -6.23
N LEU A 7 -7.02 8.99 -6.58
CA LEU A 7 -8.04 8.08 -6.06
C LEU A 7 -7.96 7.97 -4.52
N TYR A 8 -6.75 7.84 -3.97
CA TYR A 8 -6.54 7.77 -2.52
C TYR A 8 -7.10 9.02 -1.82
N ARG A 9 -6.79 10.20 -2.32
CA ARG A 9 -7.30 11.47 -1.75
C ARG A 9 -8.80 11.64 -1.90
N GLU A 10 -9.38 11.20 -3.01
CA GLU A 10 -10.82 11.28 -3.26
C GLU A 10 -11.63 10.33 -2.37
N HIS A 11 -11.10 9.14 -2.07
CA HIS A 11 -11.84 8.08 -1.38
C HIS A 11 -11.40 7.85 0.08
N LEU A 12 -10.14 8.06 0.41
CA LEU A 12 -9.59 7.84 1.76
C LEU A 12 -9.12 9.13 2.43
N GLY A 13 -8.99 10.21 1.69
CA GLY A 13 -8.57 11.54 2.23
C GLY A 13 -9.58 12.18 3.18
N CYS A 14 -10.74 11.58 3.39
CA CYS A 14 -11.72 11.96 4.40
C CYS A 14 -11.39 11.35 5.78
N ALA A 15 -10.11 11.32 6.15
CA ALA A 15 -9.67 10.96 7.50
C ALA A 15 -9.87 12.10 8.52
N SER A 16 -10.44 13.23 8.12
CA SER A 16 -10.89 14.26 9.04
C SER A 16 -12.29 13.93 9.55
N HIS A 17 -12.54 14.20 10.82
CA HIS A 17 -13.81 14.01 11.55
C HIS A 17 -15.07 14.64 10.91
N ASP A 18 -14.97 15.22 9.73
CA ASP A 18 -16.07 15.87 9.00
C ASP A 18 -16.87 14.92 8.09
N CYS A 19 -16.67 13.60 8.20
CA CYS A 19 -17.53 12.62 7.52
C CYS A 19 -18.85 12.42 8.30
N GLU A 20 -19.53 13.50 8.61
CA GLU A 20 -20.83 13.50 9.33
C GLU A 20 -22.03 13.07 8.48
N LYS A 21 -21.81 12.68 7.21
CA LYS A 21 -22.89 12.17 6.37
C LYS A 21 -23.15 10.71 6.68
N THR A 22 -24.09 10.46 7.56
CA THR A 22 -24.65 9.13 7.76
C THR A 22 -25.79 8.88 6.79
N THR A 23 -25.93 7.64 6.32
CA THR A 23 -27.08 7.16 5.54
C THR A 23 -27.88 6.18 6.38
N ALA A 24 -29.20 6.30 6.37
CA ALA A 24 -30.09 5.33 7.01
C ALA A 24 -30.62 4.34 5.96
N ASN A 25 -30.64 3.05 6.30
CA ASN A 25 -31.31 2.03 5.47
C ASN A 25 -32.82 2.01 5.77
N GLU A 26 -33.56 1.20 4.99
CA GLU A 26 -35.03 1.08 5.13
C GLU A 26 -35.50 0.58 6.50
N GLN A 27 -34.64 -0.13 7.26
CA GLN A 27 -34.91 -0.62 8.60
C GLN A 27 -34.49 0.36 9.71
N GLY A 28 -34.02 1.57 9.32
CA GLY A 28 -33.59 2.60 10.28
C GLY A 28 -32.14 2.43 10.82
N GLY A 29 -31.38 1.49 10.28
CA GLY A 29 -29.96 1.34 10.60
C GLY A 29 -29.14 2.48 9.98
N VAL A 30 -28.33 3.16 10.80
CA VAL A 30 -27.52 4.32 10.39
C VAL A 30 -26.06 3.92 10.25
N SER A 31 -25.44 4.24 9.11
CA SER A 31 -24.03 3.97 8.86
C SER A 31 -23.39 5.12 8.08
N SER A 32 -22.07 5.25 8.23
CA SER A 32 -21.28 6.12 7.35
C SER A 32 -21.13 5.47 5.98
N PRO A 33 -21.29 6.24 4.88
CA PRO A 33 -21.11 5.70 3.54
C PRO A 33 -19.66 5.30 3.30
N THR A 34 -19.44 4.15 2.68
CA THR A 34 -18.17 3.75 2.11
C THR A 34 -18.13 4.10 0.63
N THR A 35 -17.08 4.77 0.18
CA THR A 35 -16.94 5.19 -1.21
C THR A 35 -16.29 4.10 -2.08
N ALA A 36 -15.59 3.14 -1.45
CA ALA A 36 -14.98 2.01 -2.15
C ALA A 36 -15.79 0.73 -1.89
N ASP A 37 -15.91 -0.09 -2.92
CA ASP A 37 -16.52 -1.42 -2.81
C ASP A 37 -15.46 -2.46 -2.48
N TYR A 38 -15.31 -2.76 -1.19
CA TYR A 38 -14.35 -3.75 -0.70
C TYR A 38 -14.71 -5.20 -1.06
N THR A 39 -15.91 -5.47 -1.56
CA THR A 39 -16.30 -6.82 -2.04
C THR A 39 -15.58 -7.20 -3.34
N LEU A 40 -14.99 -6.23 -4.05
CA LEU A 40 -14.16 -6.46 -5.23
C LEU A 40 -12.79 -7.05 -4.90
N LEU A 41 -12.36 -7.04 -3.63
CA LEU A 41 -11.07 -7.61 -3.25
C LEU A 41 -11.05 -9.13 -3.40
N PRO A 42 -9.94 -9.72 -3.88
CA PRO A 42 -9.78 -11.17 -3.99
C PRO A 42 -9.59 -11.80 -2.60
N ALA A 43 -10.69 -12.03 -1.88
CA ALA A 43 -10.72 -12.42 -0.47
C ALA A 43 -9.83 -13.61 -0.14
N ARG A 44 -9.84 -14.67 -0.97
CA ARG A 44 -9.00 -15.86 -0.75
C ARG A 44 -7.51 -15.54 -0.83
N SER A 45 -7.11 -14.69 -1.76
CA SER A 45 -5.69 -14.27 -1.88
C SER A 45 -5.24 -13.47 -0.67
N LEU A 46 -6.10 -12.56 -0.16
CA LEU A 46 -5.83 -11.81 1.06
C LEU A 46 -5.75 -12.72 2.29
N GLU A 47 -6.61 -13.74 2.38
CA GLU A 47 -6.56 -14.74 3.45
C GLU A 47 -5.25 -15.51 3.44
N LEU A 48 -4.80 -15.99 2.27
CA LEU A 48 -3.51 -16.70 2.14
C LEU A 48 -2.32 -15.83 2.56
N VAL A 49 -2.29 -14.55 2.16
CA VAL A 49 -1.26 -13.61 2.59
C VAL A 49 -1.31 -13.40 4.11
N THR A 50 -2.51 -13.26 4.68
CA THR A 50 -2.68 -13.10 6.12
C THR A 50 -2.17 -14.32 6.89
N LEU A 51 -2.47 -15.52 6.43
CA LEU A 51 -1.99 -16.78 7.03
C LEU A 51 -0.46 -16.86 6.95
N LEU A 52 0.14 -16.50 5.82
CA LEU A 52 1.59 -16.47 5.66
C LEU A 52 2.24 -15.48 6.64
N MET A 53 1.69 -14.29 6.79
CA MET A 53 2.20 -13.29 7.73
C MET A 53 2.04 -13.73 9.18
N THR A 54 0.93 -14.41 9.50
CA THR A 54 0.70 -14.97 10.84
C THR A 54 1.72 -16.07 11.17
N ASP A 55 2.00 -16.96 10.22
CA ASP A 55 3.02 -18.00 10.40
C ASP A 55 4.42 -17.42 10.58
N ALA A 56 4.72 -16.32 9.92
CA ALA A 56 6.01 -15.62 10.05
C ALA A 56 6.28 -15.10 11.47
N LEU A 57 5.26 -14.89 12.31
CA LEU A 57 5.42 -14.49 13.72
C LEU A 57 6.11 -15.57 14.58
N LYS A 58 6.20 -16.79 14.12
CA LYS A 58 7.01 -17.85 14.76
C LYS A 58 8.50 -17.58 14.66
N LYS A 59 8.92 -16.76 13.71
CA LYS A 59 10.33 -16.50 13.38
C LYS A 59 10.73 -15.04 13.55
N TYR A 60 9.81 -14.13 13.32
CA TYR A 60 10.07 -12.70 13.31
C TYR A 60 9.13 -11.98 14.27
N GLU A 61 9.61 -10.90 14.86
CA GLU A 61 8.77 -9.98 15.62
C GLU A 61 7.69 -9.35 14.73
N ARG A 62 6.56 -8.96 15.36
CA ARG A 62 5.49 -8.23 14.67
C ARG A 62 6.08 -6.97 13.99
N ASP A 63 5.64 -6.72 12.77
CA ASP A 63 6.04 -5.56 11.97
C ASP A 63 7.55 -5.48 11.62
N ASN A 64 8.31 -6.56 11.84
CA ASN A 64 9.72 -6.63 11.42
C ASN A 64 9.92 -6.26 9.93
N TRP A 65 8.96 -6.57 9.08
CA TRP A 65 9.01 -6.25 7.65
C TRP A 65 9.06 -4.73 7.37
N ARG A 66 8.58 -3.89 8.29
CA ARG A 66 8.68 -2.42 8.20
C ARG A 66 10.10 -1.89 8.37
N LEU A 67 11.01 -2.70 8.89
CA LEU A 67 12.44 -2.38 9.05
C LEU A 67 13.26 -2.75 7.80
N ILE A 68 12.62 -3.37 6.80
CA ILE A 68 13.26 -3.82 5.56
C ILE A 68 12.94 -2.78 4.48
N GLU A 69 13.95 -2.39 3.71
CA GLU A 69 13.76 -1.42 2.64
C GLU A 69 12.79 -1.93 1.56
N SER A 70 11.99 -1.03 0.99
CA SER A 70 11.02 -1.34 -0.04
C SER A 70 11.65 -2.08 -1.22
N GLN A 71 12.88 -1.70 -1.63
CA GLN A 71 13.61 -2.34 -2.71
C GLN A 71 13.94 -3.81 -2.43
N ASP A 72 14.24 -4.17 -1.18
CA ASP A 72 14.48 -5.56 -0.79
C ASP A 72 13.20 -6.39 -0.87
N HIS A 73 12.04 -5.81 -0.52
CA HIS A 73 10.75 -6.46 -0.74
C HIS A 73 10.50 -6.72 -2.23
N ILE A 74 10.80 -5.77 -3.11
CA ILE A 74 10.67 -5.93 -4.57
C ILE A 74 11.61 -7.04 -5.07
N ASN A 75 12.86 -7.06 -4.65
CA ASN A 75 13.80 -8.10 -5.05
C ASN A 75 13.33 -9.51 -4.63
N HIS A 76 12.82 -9.64 -3.41
CA HIS A 76 12.24 -10.90 -2.92
C HIS A 76 10.96 -11.27 -3.69
N CYS A 77 10.13 -10.30 -4.05
CA CYS A 77 8.95 -10.52 -4.88
C CYS A 77 9.35 -11.13 -6.23
N ILE A 78 10.29 -10.51 -6.94
CA ILE A 78 10.79 -10.97 -8.24
C ILE A 78 11.33 -12.40 -8.12
N ARG A 79 12.12 -12.69 -7.09
CA ARG A 79 12.64 -14.03 -6.83
C ARG A 79 11.51 -15.06 -6.71
N HIS A 80 10.46 -14.77 -5.94
CA HIS A 80 9.33 -15.69 -5.76
C HIS A 80 8.52 -15.85 -7.04
N LEU A 81 8.36 -14.81 -7.86
CA LEU A 81 7.73 -14.92 -9.17
C LEU A 81 8.50 -15.85 -10.11
N LEU A 82 9.83 -15.73 -10.14
CA LEU A 82 10.69 -16.61 -10.92
C LEU A 82 10.62 -18.07 -10.42
N MET A 83 10.56 -18.28 -9.11
CA MET A 83 10.38 -19.60 -8.52
C MET A 83 9.02 -20.18 -8.89
N PHE A 84 7.95 -19.39 -8.83
CA PHE A 84 6.63 -19.81 -9.26
C PHE A 84 6.60 -20.22 -10.75
N GLN A 85 7.25 -19.46 -11.64
CA GLN A 85 7.35 -19.83 -13.06
C GLN A 85 8.01 -21.21 -13.26
N ARG A 86 8.98 -21.55 -12.43
CA ARG A 86 9.70 -22.84 -12.51
C ARG A 86 8.95 -24.00 -11.90
N THR A 87 8.23 -23.79 -10.82
CA THR A 87 7.69 -24.86 -9.97
C THR A 87 6.17 -24.93 -9.99
N GLY A 88 5.46 -23.84 -10.35
CA GLY A 88 4.02 -23.71 -10.21
C GLY A 88 3.54 -23.65 -8.75
N SER A 89 4.44 -23.45 -7.79
CA SER A 89 4.13 -23.44 -6.36
C SER A 89 3.26 -22.25 -5.96
N THR A 90 2.07 -22.51 -5.46
CA THR A 90 1.17 -21.48 -4.90
C THR A 90 1.80 -20.75 -3.72
N ASP A 91 2.67 -21.41 -2.96
CA ASP A 91 3.43 -20.79 -1.87
C ASP A 91 4.30 -19.64 -2.36
N ASP A 92 5.03 -19.85 -3.46
CA ASP A 92 5.87 -18.81 -4.04
C ASP A 92 5.03 -17.64 -4.57
N LEU A 93 3.90 -17.91 -5.19
CA LEU A 93 2.99 -16.87 -5.65
C LEU A 93 2.41 -16.07 -4.46
N THR A 94 2.04 -16.74 -3.37
CA THR A 94 1.56 -16.09 -2.14
C THR A 94 2.66 -15.23 -1.50
N ARG A 95 3.90 -15.70 -1.48
CA ARG A 95 5.05 -14.95 -0.99
C ARG A 95 5.34 -13.72 -1.84
N ALA A 96 5.22 -13.83 -3.17
CA ALA A 96 5.37 -12.70 -4.07
C ALA A 96 4.29 -11.63 -3.79
N ALA A 97 3.02 -12.03 -3.67
CA ALA A 97 1.92 -11.12 -3.34
C ALA A 97 2.14 -10.42 -2.00
N CYS A 98 2.56 -11.16 -0.95
CA CYS A 98 2.89 -10.61 0.35
C CYS A 98 3.99 -9.53 0.25
N ARG A 99 5.06 -9.80 -0.48
CA ARG A 99 6.17 -8.85 -0.65
C ARG A 99 5.79 -7.60 -1.41
N VAL A 100 4.97 -7.71 -2.45
CA VAL A 100 4.44 -6.53 -3.16
C VAL A 100 3.56 -5.68 -2.24
N MET A 101 2.69 -6.31 -1.44
CA MET A 101 1.85 -5.58 -0.48
C MET A 101 2.68 -4.84 0.57
N MET A 102 3.75 -5.47 1.09
CA MET A 102 4.67 -4.81 2.03
C MET A 102 5.37 -3.61 1.39
N ALA A 103 5.88 -3.76 0.15
CA ALA A 103 6.51 -2.67 -0.57
C ALA A 103 5.53 -1.51 -0.83
N LEU A 104 4.30 -1.83 -1.23
CA LEU A 104 3.25 -0.85 -1.47
C LEU A 104 2.89 -0.09 -0.19
N GLU A 105 2.71 -0.78 0.92
CA GLU A 105 2.42 -0.18 2.23
C GLU A 105 3.51 0.82 2.63
N MET A 106 4.78 0.45 2.46
CA MET A 106 5.90 1.33 2.79
C MET A 106 5.95 2.58 1.91
N GLN A 107 5.56 2.47 0.64
CA GLN A 107 5.46 3.63 -0.26
C GLN A 107 4.30 4.54 0.11
N THR A 108 3.16 3.99 0.51
CA THR A 108 1.98 4.78 0.90
C THR A 108 2.14 5.48 2.24
N THR A 109 2.92 4.93 3.16
CA THR A 109 3.23 5.57 4.44
C THR A 109 3.94 6.93 4.24
N HIS A 110 4.77 7.07 3.21
CA HIS A 110 5.37 8.35 2.85
C HIS A 110 4.32 9.38 2.39
N LEU A 111 3.30 8.94 1.67
CA LEU A 111 2.20 9.83 1.21
C LEU A 111 1.38 10.39 2.38
N GLU A 112 1.21 9.64 3.45
CA GLU A 112 0.51 10.10 4.66
C GLU A 112 1.35 11.13 5.43
N ASN A 113 2.66 10.89 5.56
CA ASN A 113 3.58 11.80 6.24
C ASN A 113 3.73 13.12 5.48
N ASP A 114 3.88 13.08 4.15
CA ASP A 114 3.95 14.27 3.31
C ASP A 114 2.67 15.12 3.40
N SER A 115 1.51 14.49 3.57
CA SER A 115 0.24 15.21 3.74
C SER A 115 0.10 15.83 5.14
N ALA A 116 0.73 15.27 6.16
CA ALA A 116 0.77 15.82 7.52
C ALA A 116 1.77 16.97 7.64
N GLU A 117 2.97 16.85 7.02
CA GLU A 117 3.99 17.92 7.00
C GLU A 117 3.59 19.11 6.13
N ASN A 118 2.91 18.89 4.99
CA ASN A 118 2.37 19.96 4.16
C ASN A 118 1.29 20.81 4.84
N LYS A 119 0.60 20.26 5.84
CA LYS A 119 -0.30 21.05 6.69
C LYS A 119 0.47 21.95 7.68
N LEU A 120 1.69 21.59 8.05
CA LEU A 120 2.51 22.31 9.00
C LEU A 120 3.50 23.27 8.33
N ASN A 121 3.98 22.98 7.12
CA ASN A 121 5.03 23.71 6.41
C ASN A 121 4.58 24.30 5.08
N ASN A 122 3.53 25.09 5.08
CA ASN A 122 3.08 25.85 3.88
C ASN A 122 4.06 27.00 3.52
N LYS A 123 5.38 26.83 3.73
CA LYS A 123 6.41 27.86 3.44
C LYS A 123 7.62 27.42 2.62
N THR A 124 7.80 26.13 2.28
CA THR A 124 8.90 25.71 1.38
C THR A 124 8.42 24.58 0.47
N ALA A 125 7.83 24.94 -0.67
CA ALA A 125 7.47 24.00 -1.69
C ALA A 125 8.74 23.54 -2.44
N THR A 126 9.10 22.27 -2.30
CA THR A 126 10.00 21.60 -3.23
C THR A 126 9.28 21.45 -4.58
N SER A 127 9.90 21.92 -5.65
CA SER A 127 9.25 22.02 -6.96
C SER A 127 9.02 20.64 -7.59
N PRO A 128 7.97 20.49 -8.44
CA PRO A 128 7.73 19.26 -9.19
C PRO A 128 8.93 18.78 -10.04
N ALA A 129 9.83 19.70 -10.39
CA ALA A 129 11.05 19.43 -11.16
C ALA A 129 12.08 18.58 -10.37
N GLU A 130 12.16 18.71 -9.06
CA GLU A 130 13.09 17.91 -8.23
C GLU A 130 12.60 16.48 -8.06
N TYR A 131 11.29 16.26 -8.02
CA TYR A 131 10.70 14.92 -7.95
C TYR A 131 10.94 14.15 -9.26
N GLN A 132 10.80 14.84 -10.39
CA GLN A 132 11.06 14.26 -11.72
C GLN A 132 12.55 13.91 -11.88
N LYS A 133 13.44 14.75 -11.41
CA LYS A 133 14.89 14.51 -11.44
C LYS A 133 15.29 13.25 -10.66
N HIS A 134 14.67 13.02 -9.50
CA HIS A 134 14.93 11.82 -8.68
C HIS A 134 14.42 10.54 -9.36
N GLN A 135 13.29 10.61 -10.08
CA GLN A 135 12.79 9.48 -10.86
C GLN A 135 13.69 9.17 -12.07
N ASP A 136 14.17 10.21 -12.75
CA ASP A 136 15.05 10.05 -13.90
C ASP A 136 16.42 9.46 -13.48
N GLU A 137 17.00 9.93 -12.38
CA GLU A 137 18.22 9.39 -11.79
C GLU A 137 18.07 7.92 -11.35
N TRP A 138 16.89 7.54 -10.87
CA TRP A 138 16.62 6.16 -10.48
C TRP A 138 16.48 5.23 -11.69
N LEU A 139 15.85 5.69 -12.78
CA LEU A 139 15.75 4.95 -14.03
C LEU A 139 17.10 4.77 -14.74
N GLU A 140 18.00 5.75 -14.67
CA GLU A 140 19.36 5.65 -15.21
C GLU A 140 20.24 4.64 -14.46
N GLN A 141 19.95 4.34 -13.19
CA GLN A 141 20.67 3.32 -12.42
C GLN A 141 20.20 1.89 -12.71
N LEU A 142 19.08 1.71 -13.41
CA LEU A 142 18.49 0.40 -13.72
C LEU A 142 18.94 -0.14 -15.08
N PHE A 143 19.64 0.64 -15.89
CA PHE A 143 20.17 0.29 -17.22
C PHE A 143 21.66 0.61 -17.32
#